data_61a3a933e000e4ddfdd10e92c7a2ee5b
#
_entry.id   61a3a933e000e4ddfdd10e92c7a2ee5b
#
_cell.length_a   1.000
_cell.length_b   1.000
_cell.length_c   1.000
_cell.angle_alpha   90.00
_cell.angle_beta   90.00
_cell.angle_gamma   90.00
#
_symmetry.space_group_name_H-M   'P 1'
#
loop_
_entity.id
_entity.type
_entity.pdbx_description
1 polymer ?
#
loop_
_entity_poly.entity_id
_entity_poly.type
_entity_poly.pdbx_seq_one_letter_code
_entity_poly.pdbx_strand_id
1 'polypeptide(L)'
;MLASKDSLTAQYLNGQKEIAVPRKRRKGNGKFLELTGAKTHNLKNVKMKIPLGTLTLVTGVSGGGKSSLVLETLYKALNKELNGSREPTGAYDKLIGLENVDKVIDIDQSPIGRTPRSNPATYTGLFTYIRDW
;
A
#
# COMPACT_ATOMS: atom_id res chain seq x y z
N MET A 1 -9.51 12.97 31.99
CA MET A 1 -9.30 12.96 30.52
C MET A 1 -10.63 13.14 29.78
N LEU A 2 -11.66 12.31 29.99
CA LEU A 2 -12.94 12.39 29.26
C LEU A 2 -13.71 13.71 29.43
N ALA A 3 -13.52 14.45 30.52
CA ALA A 3 -14.17 15.74 30.76
C ALA A 3 -13.47 16.94 30.12
N SER A 4 -12.32 16.76 29.49
CA SER A 4 -11.59 17.83 28.80
C SER A 4 -12.26 18.20 27.47
N LYS A 5 -12.75 19.44 27.38
CA LYS A 5 -13.41 19.95 26.15
C LYS A 5 -12.42 20.18 25.00
N ASP A 6 -11.16 20.49 25.31
CA ASP A 6 -10.13 20.82 24.31
C ASP A 6 -9.34 19.61 23.83
N SER A 7 -9.50 18.44 24.47
CA SER A 7 -8.81 17.23 24.08
C SER A 7 -9.52 16.54 22.93
N LEU A 8 -8.86 16.46 21.77
CA LEU A 8 -9.36 15.73 20.60
C LEU A 8 -9.65 14.26 20.93
N THR A 9 -8.77 13.62 21.70
CA THR A 9 -8.96 12.23 22.17
C THR A 9 -10.22 12.09 23.01
N ALA A 10 -10.48 13.03 23.93
CA ALA A 10 -11.69 13.01 24.74
C ALA A 10 -12.95 13.14 23.89
N GLN A 11 -12.93 13.99 22.85
CA GLN A 11 -14.05 14.18 21.92
C GLN A 11 -14.41 12.91 21.14
N TYR A 12 -13.40 12.12 20.75
CA TYR A 12 -13.63 10.81 20.13
C TYR A 12 -14.11 9.76 21.13
N LEU A 13 -13.53 9.71 22.32
CA LEU A 13 -13.90 8.73 23.33
C LEU A 13 -15.29 8.95 23.94
N ASN A 14 -15.77 10.19 24.00
CA ASN A 14 -17.11 10.51 24.49
C ASN A 14 -18.18 10.61 23.40
N GLY A 15 -17.83 10.31 22.14
CA GLY A 15 -18.75 10.29 21.01
C GLY A 15 -19.12 11.66 20.44
N GLN A 16 -18.48 12.76 20.88
CA GLN A 16 -18.70 14.09 20.29
C GLN A 16 -18.13 14.20 18.88
N LYS A 17 -17.09 13.42 18.60
CA LYS A 17 -16.52 13.25 17.27
C LYS A 17 -16.48 11.77 16.91
N GLU A 18 -16.77 11.49 15.64
CA GLU A 18 -16.65 10.15 15.08
C GLU A 18 -16.10 10.21 13.66
N ILE A 19 -15.48 9.13 13.21
CA ILE A 19 -15.17 8.91 11.80
C ILE A 19 -16.36 8.16 11.21
N ALA A 20 -17.23 8.90 10.53
CA ALA A 20 -18.46 8.34 10.00
C ALA A 20 -18.21 7.21 9.00
N VAL A 21 -18.85 6.07 9.22
CA VAL A 21 -18.85 4.97 8.26
C VAL A 21 -19.88 5.26 7.18
N PRO A 22 -19.47 5.41 5.91
CA PRO A 22 -20.43 5.73 4.85
C PRO A 22 -21.45 4.61 4.67
N ARG A 23 -22.72 4.97 4.67
CA ARG A 23 -23.84 4.03 4.47
C ARG A 23 -23.83 3.41 3.07
N LYS A 24 -23.37 4.15 2.07
CA LYS A 24 -23.25 3.73 0.68
C LYS A 24 -21.77 3.59 0.34
N ARG A 25 -21.31 2.37 0.07
CA ARG A 25 -19.93 2.08 -0.36
C ARG A 25 -19.88 1.99 -1.87
N ARG A 26 -18.79 2.45 -2.48
CA ARG A 26 -18.52 2.23 -3.90
C ARG A 26 -18.41 0.74 -4.18
N LYS A 27 -19.12 0.28 -5.19
CA LYS A 27 -18.89 -1.05 -5.76
C LYS A 27 -17.66 -0.95 -6.66
N GLY A 28 -16.72 -1.88 -6.56
CA GLY A 28 -15.63 -2.00 -7.51
C GLY A 28 -16.14 -2.21 -8.94
N ASN A 29 -15.24 -2.27 -9.90
CA ASN A 29 -15.57 -2.49 -11.32
C ASN A 29 -15.90 -3.97 -11.67
N GLY A 30 -16.04 -4.84 -10.69
CA GLY A 30 -16.29 -6.28 -10.85
C GLY A 30 -15.05 -7.11 -11.23
N LYS A 31 -13.91 -6.46 -11.48
CA LYS A 31 -12.64 -7.12 -11.79
C LYS A 31 -11.83 -7.36 -10.52
N PHE A 32 -10.95 -8.34 -10.58
CA PHE A 32 -10.14 -8.76 -9.44
C PHE A 32 -8.70 -9.06 -9.89
N LEU A 33 -7.78 -8.81 -8.99
CA LEU A 33 -6.43 -9.36 -9.03
C LEU A 33 -6.37 -10.49 -8.01
N GLU A 34 -5.94 -11.69 -8.41
CA GLU A 34 -5.92 -12.86 -7.54
C GLU A 34 -4.53 -13.49 -7.54
N LEU A 35 -3.94 -13.59 -6.36
CA LEU A 35 -2.69 -14.29 -6.09
C LEU A 35 -3.01 -15.59 -5.37
N THR A 36 -2.51 -16.73 -5.84
CA THR A 36 -2.69 -18.03 -5.22
C THR A 36 -1.36 -18.69 -4.90
N GLY A 37 -1.37 -19.50 -3.86
CA GLY A 37 -0.21 -20.31 -3.52
C GLY A 37 0.95 -19.55 -2.91
N ALA A 38 0.74 -18.41 -2.28
CA ALA A 38 1.81 -17.66 -1.64
C ALA A 38 2.41 -18.44 -0.46
N LYS A 39 3.73 -18.68 -0.52
CA LYS A 39 4.48 -19.53 0.44
C LYS A 39 5.72 -18.85 1.01
N THR A 40 5.87 -17.55 0.80
CA THR A 40 7.03 -16.77 1.24
C THR A 40 7.07 -16.67 2.77
N HIS A 41 8.23 -16.94 3.35
CA HIS A 41 8.47 -16.92 4.81
C HIS A 41 7.44 -17.78 5.59
N ASN A 42 6.61 -17.12 6.41
CA ASN A 42 5.60 -17.78 7.24
C ASN A 42 4.26 -18.03 6.53
N LEU A 43 4.14 -17.70 5.25
CA LEU A 43 2.90 -17.92 4.48
C LEU A 43 2.70 -19.41 4.17
N LYS A 44 1.48 -19.90 4.42
CA LYS A 44 1.11 -21.30 4.26
C LYS A 44 0.10 -21.44 3.11
N ASN A 45 0.58 -21.34 1.87
CA ASN A 45 -0.24 -21.50 0.68
C ASN A 45 -1.43 -20.52 0.65
N VAL A 46 -1.14 -19.24 0.89
CA VAL A 46 -2.18 -18.22 1.04
C VAL A 46 -2.75 -17.82 -0.32
N LYS A 47 -4.08 -17.66 -0.35
CA LYS A 47 -4.81 -17.06 -1.48
C LYS A 47 -5.25 -15.65 -1.10
N MET A 48 -5.01 -14.69 -2.00
CA MET A 48 -5.42 -13.30 -1.85
C MET A 48 -6.19 -12.85 -3.09
N LYS A 49 -7.36 -12.23 -2.87
CA LYS A 49 -8.18 -11.66 -3.95
C LYS A 49 -8.45 -10.19 -3.67
N ILE A 50 -8.01 -9.33 -4.58
CA ILE A 50 -8.10 -7.86 -4.47
C ILE A 50 -9.11 -7.36 -5.48
N PRO A 51 -10.22 -6.73 -5.04
CA PRO A 51 -11.15 -6.08 -5.95
C PRO A 51 -10.52 -4.82 -6.56
N LEU A 52 -10.63 -4.65 -7.86
CA LEU A 52 -10.10 -3.49 -8.57
C LEU A 52 -11.09 -2.31 -8.55
N GLY A 53 -10.55 -1.10 -8.66
CA GLY A 53 -11.35 0.13 -8.56
C GLY A 53 -11.80 0.47 -7.13
N THR A 54 -11.14 -0.09 -6.12
CA THR A 54 -11.43 0.13 -4.70
C THR A 54 -10.16 0.42 -3.91
N LEU A 55 -10.31 0.99 -2.72
CA LEU A 55 -9.26 1.03 -1.70
C LEU A 55 -9.29 -0.27 -0.90
N THR A 56 -8.19 -1.00 -0.92
CA THR A 56 -8.03 -2.25 -0.15
C THR A 56 -6.98 -2.04 0.95
N LEU A 57 -7.32 -2.36 2.18
CA LEU A 57 -6.43 -2.29 3.34
C LEU A 57 -6.05 -3.70 3.79
N VAL A 58 -4.76 -3.93 4.01
CA VAL A 58 -4.23 -5.17 4.58
C VAL A 58 -3.78 -4.91 6.02
N THR A 59 -4.50 -5.47 6.97
CA THR A 59 -4.28 -5.24 8.41
C THR A 59 -3.97 -6.54 9.14
N GLY A 60 -3.49 -6.45 10.35
CA GLY A 60 -3.22 -7.59 11.22
C GLY A 60 -2.00 -7.35 12.13
N VAL A 61 -1.73 -8.29 13.00
CA VAL A 61 -0.64 -8.23 13.98
C VAL A 61 0.74 -8.16 13.29
N SER A 62 1.73 -7.64 14.01
CA SER A 62 3.13 -7.66 13.55
C SER A 62 3.59 -9.12 13.40
N GLY A 63 4.39 -9.40 12.38
CA GLY A 63 4.83 -10.76 12.07
C GLY A 63 3.77 -11.66 11.40
N GLY A 64 2.53 -11.18 11.20
CA GLY A 64 1.44 -11.97 10.56
C GLY A 64 1.61 -12.24 9.06
N GLY A 65 2.74 -11.87 8.44
CA GLY A 65 3.01 -12.14 7.03
C GLY A 65 2.47 -11.11 6.03
N LYS A 66 1.96 -9.95 6.50
CA LYS A 66 1.42 -8.88 5.62
C LYS A 66 2.45 -8.42 4.58
N SER A 67 3.65 -8.06 5.03
CA SER A 67 4.74 -7.60 4.14
C SER A 67 5.21 -8.72 3.22
N SER A 68 5.29 -9.95 3.72
CA SER A 68 5.65 -11.12 2.90
C SER A 68 4.64 -11.36 1.78
N LEU A 69 3.34 -11.17 2.05
CA LEU A 69 2.28 -11.36 1.07
C LEU A 69 2.21 -10.19 0.08
N VAL A 70 2.20 -8.95 0.59
CA VAL A 70 1.94 -7.76 -0.23
C VAL A 70 3.21 -7.28 -0.92
N LEU A 71 4.31 -7.05 -0.18
CA LEU A 71 5.53 -6.46 -0.73
C LEU A 71 6.42 -7.53 -1.39
N GLU A 72 6.75 -8.60 -0.66
CA GLU A 72 7.71 -9.59 -1.15
C GLU A 72 7.13 -10.52 -2.22
N THR A 73 5.82 -10.75 -2.23
CA THR A 73 5.20 -11.65 -3.20
C THR A 73 4.41 -10.87 -4.24
N LEU A 74 3.31 -10.21 -3.86
CA LEU A 74 2.40 -9.59 -4.82
C LEU A 74 3.03 -8.41 -5.57
N TYR A 75 3.61 -7.44 -4.85
CA TYR A 75 4.23 -6.27 -5.47
C TYR A 75 5.37 -6.66 -6.39
N LYS A 76 6.30 -7.51 -5.92
CA LYS A 76 7.42 -7.95 -6.75
C LYS A 76 6.98 -8.77 -7.96
N ALA A 77 5.92 -9.59 -7.83
CA ALA A 77 5.35 -10.31 -8.97
C ALA A 77 4.75 -9.34 -10.00
N LEU A 78 3.97 -8.34 -9.55
CA LEU A 78 3.43 -7.31 -10.43
C LEU A 78 4.53 -6.47 -11.09
N ASN A 79 5.54 -6.07 -10.32
CA ASN A 79 6.66 -5.27 -10.81
C ASN A 79 7.49 -6.03 -11.87
N LYS A 80 7.64 -7.32 -11.70
CA LYS A 80 8.28 -8.19 -12.70
C LYS A 80 7.48 -8.24 -14.00
N GLU A 81 6.18 -8.49 -13.92
CA GLU A 81 5.33 -8.68 -15.10
C GLU A 81 5.00 -7.35 -15.82
N LEU A 82 4.79 -6.26 -15.09
CA LEU A 82 4.36 -4.97 -15.65
C LEU A 82 5.52 -4.03 -15.95
N ASN A 83 6.53 -4.01 -15.09
CA ASN A 83 7.65 -3.05 -15.18
C ASN A 83 8.97 -3.71 -15.60
N GLY A 84 9.01 -5.04 -15.82
CA GLY A 84 10.20 -5.78 -16.24
C GLY A 84 11.29 -5.88 -15.15
N SER A 85 10.94 -5.76 -13.88
CA SER A 85 11.88 -5.90 -12.76
C SER A 85 12.54 -7.28 -12.75
N ARG A 86 13.82 -7.32 -12.43
CA ARG A 86 14.59 -8.57 -12.26
C ARG A 86 14.72 -9.02 -10.80
N GLU A 87 14.04 -8.32 -9.88
CA GLU A 87 14.06 -8.70 -8.48
C GLU A 87 13.40 -10.07 -8.27
N PRO A 88 13.98 -10.93 -7.41
CA PRO A 88 13.38 -12.20 -7.08
C PRO A 88 12.04 -11.97 -6.35
N THR A 89 11.01 -12.65 -6.81
CA THR A 89 9.69 -12.65 -6.17
C THR A 89 9.61 -13.71 -5.08
N GLY A 90 8.76 -13.49 -4.10
CA GLY A 90 8.36 -14.56 -3.19
C GLY A 90 7.68 -15.71 -3.93
N ALA A 91 7.71 -16.91 -3.37
CA ALA A 91 7.11 -18.09 -3.98
C ALA A 91 5.58 -18.00 -4.01
N TYR A 92 4.99 -18.21 -5.20
CA TYR A 92 3.55 -18.29 -5.42
C TYR A 92 3.24 -19.23 -6.59
N ASP A 93 1.99 -19.70 -6.70
CA ASP A 93 1.60 -20.61 -7.77
C ASP A 93 1.08 -19.87 -9.00
N LYS A 94 0.19 -18.88 -8.82
CA LYS A 94 -0.46 -18.17 -9.95
C LYS A 94 -0.88 -16.75 -9.57
N LEU A 95 -0.77 -15.85 -10.56
CA LEU A 95 -1.30 -14.48 -10.52
C LEU A 95 -2.31 -14.31 -11.67
N ILE A 96 -3.55 -13.95 -11.37
CA ILE A 96 -4.67 -13.83 -12.30
C ILE A 96 -5.22 -12.41 -12.26
N GLY A 97 -5.66 -11.89 -13.41
CA GLY A 97 -6.24 -10.55 -13.53
C GLY A 97 -5.21 -9.47 -13.87
N LEU A 98 -4.01 -9.88 -14.23
CA LEU A 98 -2.91 -8.98 -14.61
C LEU A 98 -3.29 -8.09 -15.80
N GLU A 99 -4.07 -8.59 -16.71
CA GLU A 99 -4.59 -7.88 -17.88
C GLU A 99 -5.46 -6.66 -17.55
N ASN A 100 -5.85 -6.51 -16.28
CA ASN A 100 -6.65 -5.39 -15.79
C ASN A 100 -5.82 -4.34 -15.04
N VAL A 101 -4.50 -4.46 -15.04
CA VAL A 101 -3.58 -3.58 -14.31
C VAL A 101 -2.48 -3.11 -15.26
N ASP A 102 -2.40 -1.81 -15.47
CA ASP A 102 -1.44 -1.22 -16.41
C ASP A 102 -0.08 -0.96 -15.75
N LYS A 103 -0.08 -0.65 -14.47
CA LYS A 103 1.13 -0.23 -13.74
C LYS A 103 1.01 -0.54 -12.26
N VAL A 104 2.15 -0.84 -11.63
CA VAL A 104 2.28 -0.91 -10.18
C VAL A 104 3.26 0.16 -9.70
N ILE A 105 2.89 0.85 -8.63
CA ILE A 105 3.71 1.88 -7.98
C ILE A 105 3.78 1.52 -6.50
N ASP A 106 5.00 1.47 -5.97
CA ASP A 106 5.26 1.38 -4.54
C ASP A 106 5.51 2.77 -3.97
N ILE A 107 4.86 3.06 -2.85
CA ILE A 107 5.07 4.29 -2.09
C ILE A 107 5.37 3.86 -0.66
N ASP A 108 6.62 4.01 -0.28
CA ASP A 108 7.09 3.67 1.06
C ASP A 108 7.26 4.93 1.94
N GLN A 109 7.65 4.71 3.19
CA GLN A 109 7.93 5.78 4.14
C GLN A 109 9.43 6.11 4.22
N SER A 110 10.22 5.70 3.24
CA SER A 110 11.65 6.00 3.20
C SER A 110 11.87 7.50 3.14
N PRO A 111 12.87 8.03 3.86
CA PRO A 111 13.21 9.44 3.78
C PRO A 111 13.57 9.84 2.36
N ILE A 112 13.05 10.97 1.89
CA ILE A 112 13.41 11.55 0.60
C ILE A 112 14.87 11.98 0.66
N GLY A 113 15.74 11.26 -0.06
CA GLY A 113 17.18 11.49 -0.09
C GLY A 113 17.93 10.85 1.09
N ARG A 114 19.12 10.36 0.80
CA ARG A 114 20.01 9.69 1.78
C ARG A 114 20.99 10.65 2.46
N THR A 115 20.94 11.93 2.14
CA THR A 115 21.87 12.91 2.69
C THR A 115 21.13 14.04 3.41
N PRO A 116 21.72 14.64 4.48
CA PRO A 116 21.13 15.79 5.19
C PRO A 116 20.87 17.03 4.30
N ARG A 117 21.45 17.05 3.09
CA ARG A 117 21.28 18.13 2.12
C ARG A 117 20.17 17.88 1.10
N SER A 118 19.53 16.72 1.13
CA SER A 118 18.43 16.39 0.23
C SER A 118 17.12 16.94 0.78
N ASN A 119 16.61 17.97 0.14
CA ASN A 119 15.29 18.51 0.42
C ASN A 119 14.30 18.12 -0.71
N PRO A 120 12.98 18.22 -0.50
CA PRO A 120 11.99 17.87 -1.50
C PRO A 120 12.15 18.60 -2.83
N ALA A 121 12.55 19.86 -2.82
CA ALA A 121 12.73 20.65 -4.03
C ALA A 121 13.95 20.19 -4.87
N THR A 122 15.02 19.72 -4.22
CA THR A 122 16.16 19.10 -4.90
C THR A 122 15.76 17.74 -5.49
N TYR A 123 15.00 16.94 -4.73
CA TYR A 123 14.57 15.62 -5.16
C TYR A 123 13.62 15.67 -6.37
N THR A 124 12.69 16.63 -6.39
CA THR A 124 11.75 16.85 -7.51
C THR A 124 12.35 17.58 -8.70
N GLY A 125 13.62 18.02 -8.60
CA GLY A 125 14.27 18.80 -9.64
C GLY A 125 13.87 20.28 -9.70
N LEU A 126 12.97 20.74 -8.82
CA LEU A 126 12.49 22.11 -8.81
C LEU A 126 13.61 23.13 -8.62
N PHE A 127 14.63 22.80 -7.82
CA PHE A 127 15.80 23.66 -7.61
C PHE A 127 16.63 23.91 -8.88
N THR A 128 16.58 23.02 -9.87
CA THR A 128 17.27 23.21 -11.13
C THR A 128 16.74 24.45 -11.83
N TYR A 129 15.41 24.57 -11.93
CA TYR A 129 14.77 25.73 -12.55
C TYR A 129 14.98 27.05 -11.78
N ILE A 130 15.10 26.98 -10.44
CA ILE A 130 15.37 28.15 -9.60
C ILE A 130 16.80 28.64 -9.75
N ARG A 131 17.77 27.75 -9.98
CA ARG A 131 19.17 28.10 -10.15
C ARG A 131 19.49 28.79 -11.50
N ASP A 132 18.66 28.53 -12.49
CA ASP A 132 18.80 29.10 -13.82
C ASP A 132 18.26 30.54 -13.89
N TRP A 133 17.69 31.04 -12.79
CA TRP A 133 17.24 32.43 -12.56
C TRP A 133 18.27 33.21 -11.75
#